data_a20661f2860a4ba01549dad6e963455f
#
_entry.id   a20661f2860a4ba01549dad6e963455f
#
_cell.length_a   1.000
_cell.length_b   1.000
_cell.length_c   1.000
_cell.angle_alpha   90.00
_cell.angle_beta   90.00
_cell.angle_gamma   90.00
#
_symmetry.space_group_name_H-M   'P 1'
#
loop_
_entity.id
_entity.type
_entity.pdbx_description
1 polymer ?
#
loop_
_entity_poly.entity_id
_entity_poly.type
_entity_poly.pdbx_seq_one_letter_code
_entity_poly.pdbx_strand_id
1 'polypeptide(L)'
;SCLVGSEMCIRDSTDMVGPQSYLANEADRLWVAVYDGFSRMAVPLFIIVSAFLLAPMKAGLTSWQFYRQRCIRILPPFFIFMILYSTLPLLWGQIDAETSLKDISRIFLNFPSQAGHLWFMYPLISLYLFIPVISPWLNKATAKEERFFIGLFLLSTCMPYLNRCFGEVWGQCFWNEYHILWYFSGYLGYLVLAHYIHVHLTWNRSKRLVIGIASMVVGALLTIYSFYVQAIPGVTLVTPEIEIGWAFCTINCVLLTAGTFLAFTYIGNSKSPRLITEMSKLSYGMYLMHIFWLGLWVTVFKHDLALPTVAAIPCIAVSTFICCYVTTKIISLIPGSKWIIG
;
A
#
# COMPACT_ATOMS: atom_id res chain seq x y z
N SER A 1 -0.40 -5.11 -6.53
CA SER A 1 -0.49 -6.17 -5.49
C SER A 1 0.85 -6.84 -5.22
N CYS A 2 1.67 -7.11 -6.22
CA CYS A 2 3.01 -7.67 -5.99
C CYS A 2 3.99 -6.73 -5.31
N LEU A 3 3.92 -5.44 -5.61
CA LEU A 3 4.70 -4.44 -4.91
C LEU A 3 4.39 -4.44 -3.41
N VAL A 4 3.13 -4.61 -3.01
CA VAL A 4 2.75 -4.74 -1.59
C VAL A 4 3.31 -6.03 -0.99
N GLY A 5 3.32 -7.14 -1.74
CA GLY A 5 3.91 -8.39 -1.25
C GLY A 5 5.42 -8.34 -1.08
N SER A 6 6.14 -7.72 -2.04
CA SER A 6 7.59 -7.51 -1.89
C SER A 6 7.92 -6.55 -0.75
N GLU A 7 7.11 -5.52 -0.56
CA GLU A 7 7.23 -4.58 0.56
C GLU A 7 7.12 -5.29 1.91
N MET A 8 6.12 -6.17 2.08
CA MET A 8 5.98 -6.92 3.34
C MET A 8 7.11 -7.93 3.56
N CYS A 9 7.58 -8.59 2.50
CA CYS A 9 8.72 -9.48 2.63
C CYS A 9 9.97 -8.74 3.12
N ILE A 10 10.16 -7.51 2.68
CA ILE A 10 11.26 -6.64 3.10
C ILE A 10 11.01 -6.16 4.54
N ARG A 11 9.79 -5.76 4.89
CA ARG A 11 9.43 -5.36 6.24
C ARG A 11 9.65 -6.49 7.24
N ASP A 12 9.12 -7.69 6.96
CA ASP A 12 9.31 -8.85 7.82
C ASP A 12 10.80 -9.21 7.97
N SER A 13 11.63 -8.91 6.96
CA SER A 13 13.08 -9.08 7.03
C SER A 13 13.79 -7.94 7.78
N THR A 14 13.20 -6.74 7.88
CA THR A 14 13.75 -5.64 8.72
C THR A 14 13.42 -5.84 10.19
N ASP A 15 12.28 -6.44 10.52
CA ASP A 15 11.95 -6.82 11.90
C ASP A 15 12.83 -7.96 12.42
N MET A 16 13.51 -8.69 11.52
CA MET A 16 14.47 -9.76 11.83
C MET A 16 15.90 -9.28 11.60
N VAL A 17 16.40 -8.40 12.44
CA VAL A 17 17.83 -8.04 12.45
C VAL A 17 18.66 -9.23 12.97
N GLY A 18 19.33 -9.94 12.07
CA GLY A 18 20.12 -11.11 12.41
C GLY A 18 20.83 -11.71 11.20
N PRO A 19 21.66 -12.77 11.37
CA PRO A 19 22.44 -13.37 10.28
C PRO A 19 21.61 -13.89 9.09
N GLN A 20 20.30 -14.10 9.29
CA GLN A 20 19.38 -14.56 8.26
C GLN A 20 18.53 -13.43 7.67
N SER A 21 18.65 -12.19 8.15
CA SER A 21 17.88 -11.05 7.65
C SER A 21 18.50 -10.46 6.39
N TYR A 22 17.69 -9.71 5.63
CA TYR A 22 18.17 -8.92 4.48
C TYR A 22 19.05 -7.72 4.91
N LEU A 23 19.19 -7.44 6.20
CA LEU A 23 20.03 -6.37 6.75
C LEU A 23 21.32 -6.92 7.41
N ALA A 24 21.76 -8.11 7.02
CA ALA A 24 22.96 -8.73 7.61
C ALA A 24 24.26 -7.97 7.30
N ASN A 25 24.32 -7.25 6.19
CA ASN A 25 25.52 -6.52 5.74
C ASN A 25 25.16 -5.23 4.98
N GLU A 26 26.18 -4.41 4.68
CA GLU A 26 26.01 -3.13 3.98
C GLU A 26 25.44 -3.25 2.56
N ALA A 27 25.79 -4.33 1.83
CA ALA A 27 25.24 -4.56 0.50
C ALA A 27 23.74 -4.87 0.58
N ASP A 28 23.31 -5.65 1.56
CA ASP A 28 21.90 -5.94 1.79
C ASP A 28 21.14 -4.68 2.20
N ARG A 29 21.72 -3.87 3.10
CA ARG A 29 21.15 -2.56 3.48
C ARG A 29 20.85 -1.67 2.27
N LEU A 30 21.81 -1.55 1.35
CA LEU A 30 21.64 -0.75 0.14
C LEU A 30 20.50 -1.27 -0.74
N TRP A 31 20.49 -2.57 -1.02
CA TRP A 31 19.50 -3.15 -1.92
C TRP A 31 18.10 -3.20 -1.31
N VAL A 32 18.00 -3.47 0.00
CA VAL A 32 16.70 -3.34 0.71
C VAL A 32 16.20 -1.90 0.62
N ALA A 33 17.06 -0.90 0.90
CA ALA A 33 16.69 0.51 0.80
C ALA A 33 16.19 0.88 -0.60
N VAL A 34 16.84 0.39 -1.66
CA VAL A 34 16.47 0.69 -3.05
C VAL A 34 15.15 0.03 -3.42
N TYR A 35 15.00 -1.26 -3.21
CA TYR A 35 13.80 -1.99 -3.64
C TYR A 35 12.57 -1.58 -2.82
N ASP A 36 12.72 -1.51 -1.51
CA ASP A 36 11.59 -1.11 -0.67
C ASP A 36 11.28 0.38 -0.81
N GLY A 37 12.29 1.24 -0.79
CA GLY A 37 12.08 2.67 -0.99
C GLY A 37 11.33 3.00 -2.27
N PHE A 38 11.57 2.26 -3.37
CA PHE A 38 10.83 2.43 -4.62
C PHE A 38 9.43 1.81 -4.56
N SER A 39 9.24 0.73 -3.83
CA SER A 39 7.95 0.03 -3.72
C SER A 39 6.96 0.71 -2.77
N ARG A 40 7.41 1.62 -1.89
CA ARG A 40 6.55 2.33 -0.90
C ARG A 40 5.36 3.08 -1.49
N MET A 41 5.40 3.42 -2.75
CA MET A 41 4.25 4.01 -3.43
C MET A 41 3.08 3.03 -3.64
N ALA A 42 3.27 1.72 -3.50
CA ALA A 42 2.28 0.71 -3.88
C ALA A 42 0.96 0.88 -3.14
N VAL A 43 0.99 0.99 -1.81
CA VAL A 43 -0.22 1.17 -0.98
C VAL A 43 -0.92 2.49 -1.27
N PRO A 44 -0.24 3.66 -1.22
CA PRO A 44 -0.90 4.92 -1.57
C PRO A 44 -1.37 4.99 -3.02
N LEU A 45 -0.72 4.30 -3.97
CA LEU A 45 -1.22 4.20 -5.35
C LEU A 45 -2.57 3.48 -5.44
N PHE A 46 -2.80 2.44 -4.64
CA PHE A 46 -4.13 1.83 -4.55
C PHE A 46 -5.17 2.81 -4.03
N ILE A 47 -4.81 3.61 -3.03
CA ILE A 47 -5.71 4.63 -2.47
C ILE A 47 -6.02 5.71 -3.51
N ILE A 48 -4.99 6.31 -4.13
CA ILE A 48 -5.16 7.41 -5.09
C ILE A 48 -5.93 6.96 -6.35
N VAL A 49 -5.66 5.75 -6.86
CA VAL A 49 -6.38 5.17 -7.99
C VAL A 49 -7.83 4.82 -7.61
N SER A 50 -8.06 4.25 -6.43
CA SER A 50 -9.42 3.98 -5.94
C SER A 50 -10.22 5.27 -5.78
N ALA A 51 -9.61 6.31 -5.23
CA ALA A 51 -10.21 7.63 -5.11
C ALA A 51 -10.52 8.24 -6.47
N PHE A 52 -9.58 8.21 -7.40
CA PHE A 52 -9.76 8.71 -8.77
C PHE A 52 -10.94 8.05 -9.51
N LEU A 53 -11.17 6.76 -9.29
CA LEU A 53 -12.23 6.01 -9.95
C LEU A 53 -13.59 6.13 -9.26
N LEU A 54 -13.63 6.46 -7.97
CA LEU A 54 -14.83 6.32 -7.12
C LEU A 54 -15.31 7.62 -6.50
N ALA A 55 -14.46 8.63 -6.39
CA ALA A 55 -14.79 9.93 -5.80
C ALA A 55 -14.76 11.04 -6.85
N PRO A 56 -15.77 11.92 -6.86
CA PRO A 56 -17.02 11.82 -6.10
C PRO A 56 -17.94 10.69 -6.58
N MET A 57 -18.88 10.27 -5.76
CA MET A 57 -19.89 9.27 -6.16
C MET A 57 -20.61 9.73 -7.42
N LYS A 58 -20.95 8.75 -8.26
CA LYS A 58 -21.75 9.00 -9.46
C LYS A 58 -23.12 9.62 -9.11
N ALA A 59 -23.56 10.60 -9.90
CA ALA A 59 -24.87 11.21 -9.74
C ALA A 59 -25.98 10.15 -9.76
N GLY A 60 -26.96 10.30 -8.88
CA GLY A 60 -28.08 9.37 -8.74
C GLY A 60 -27.81 8.11 -7.93
N LEU A 61 -26.56 7.85 -7.50
CA LEU A 61 -26.25 6.73 -6.64
C LEU A 61 -26.43 7.14 -5.17
N THR A 62 -27.22 6.36 -4.42
CA THR A 62 -27.36 6.58 -2.96
C THR A 62 -26.15 6.02 -2.21
N SER A 63 -25.85 6.57 -1.02
CA SER A 63 -24.78 6.06 -0.16
C SER A 63 -24.94 4.57 0.14
N TRP A 64 -26.18 4.12 0.39
CA TRP A 64 -26.47 2.71 0.64
C TRP A 64 -26.18 1.81 -0.57
N GLN A 65 -26.55 2.23 -1.78
CA GLN A 65 -26.25 1.49 -3.01
C GLN A 65 -24.73 1.41 -3.24
N PHE A 66 -24.01 2.50 -2.98
CA PHE A 66 -22.56 2.53 -3.05
C PHE A 66 -21.92 1.53 -2.06
N TYR A 67 -22.29 1.58 -0.79
CA TYR A 67 -21.80 0.66 0.23
C TYR A 67 -22.10 -0.78 -0.13
N ARG A 68 -23.31 -1.11 -0.49
CA ARG A 68 -23.72 -2.48 -0.87
C ARG A 68 -22.86 -3.02 -2.02
N GLN A 69 -22.63 -2.22 -3.06
CA GLN A 69 -21.81 -2.62 -4.21
C GLN A 69 -20.37 -2.90 -3.81
N ARG A 70 -19.78 -2.10 -2.90
CA ARG A 70 -18.39 -2.28 -2.44
C ARG A 70 -18.26 -3.43 -1.46
N CYS A 71 -19.14 -3.52 -0.47
CA CYS A 71 -19.14 -4.59 0.51
C CYS A 71 -19.29 -5.97 -0.14
N ILE A 72 -20.25 -6.14 -1.06
CA ILE A 72 -20.46 -7.42 -1.75
C ILE A 72 -19.22 -7.85 -2.54
N ARG A 73 -18.48 -6.91 -3.09
CA ARG A 73 -17.28 -7.23 -3.87
C ARG A 73 -16.05 -7.56 -3.01
N ILE A 74 -15.90 -6.91 -1.85
CA ILE A 74 -14.67 -6.93 -1.09
C ILE A 74 -14.75 -7.87 0.12
N LEU A 75 -15.85 -7.81 0.88
CA LEU A 75 -15.90 -8.52 2.16
C LEU A 75 -15.92 -10.05 2.03
N PRO A 76 -16.67 -10.67 1.11
CA PRO A 76 -16.67 -12.13 1.03
C PRO A 76 -15.29 -12.72 0.74
N PRO A 77 -14.54 -12.30 -0.29
CA PRO A 77 -13.17 -12.78 -0.50
C PRO A 77 -12.26 -12.49 0.69
N PHE A 78 -12.36 -11.31 1.29
CA PHE A 78 -11.57 -10.93 2.44
C PHE A 78 -11.76 -11.92 3.60
N PHE A 79 -13.01 -12.22 3.99
CA PHE A 79 -13.29 -13.16 5.07
C PHE A 79 -12.89 -14.60 4.72
N ILE A 80 -13.06 -15.03 3.47
CA ILE A 80 -12.58 -16.35 3.02
C ILE A 80 -11.06 -16.47 3.24
N PHE A 81 -10.29 -15.47 2.80
CA PHE A 81 -8.84 -15.49 3.00
C PHE A 81 -8.43 -15.34 4.47
N MET A 82 -9.17 -14.59 5.29
CA MET A 82 -8.94 -14.57 6.74
C MET A 82 -9.11 -15.97 7.36
N ILE A 83 -10.14 -16.74 6.96
CA ILE A 83 -10.32 -18.13 7.39
C ILE A 83 -9.15 -19.00 6.91
N LEU A 84 -8.76 -18.86 5.64
CA LEU A 84 -7.65 -19.65 5.08
C LEU A 84 -6.33 -19.37 5.83
N TYR A 85 -6.01 -18.11 6.13
CA TYR A 85 -4.81 -17.75 6.89
C TYR A 85 -4.88 -18.13 8.37
N SER A 86 -6.06 -18.29 8.94
CA SER A 86 -6.23 -18.80 10.30
C SER A 86 -6.10 -20.34 10.38
N THR A 87 -6.34 -21.07 9.28
CA THR A 87 -6.44 -22.53 9.31
C THR A 87 -5.32 -23.25 8.56
N LEU A 88 -4.94 -22.80 7.36
CA LEU A 88 -3.94 -23.49 6.56
C LEU A 88 -2.55 -23.56 7.22
N PRO A 89 -2.04 -22.52 7.90
CA PRO A 89 -0.75 -22.59 8.59
C PRO A 89 -0.69 -23.67 9.67
N LEU A 90 -1.84 -24.08 10.23
CA LEU A 90 -1.92 -25.20 11.17
C LEU A 90 -1.54 -26.54 10.49
N LEU A 91 -1.91 -26.71 9.21
CA LEU A 91 -1.66 -27.98 8.48
C LEU A 91 -0.17 -28.23 8.25
N TRP A 92 0.64 -27.18 8.20
CA TRP A 92 2.10 -27.33 8.07
C TRP A 92 2.88 -26.91 9.32
N GLY A 93 2.18 -26.85 10.44
CA GLY A 93 2.84 -26.66 11.74
C GLY A 93 3.45 -25.27 11.98
N GLN A 94 3.02 -24.25 11.23
CA GLN A 94 3.47 -22.86 11.42
C GLN A 94 2.79 -22.17 12.63
N ILE A 95 1.59 -22.62 12.98
CA ILE A 95 0.85 -22.20 14.17
C ILE A 95 0.28 -23.44 14.90
N ASP A 96 -0.01 -23.30 16.17
CA ASP A 96 -0.72 -24.31 16.95
C ASP A 96 -2.24 -24.17 16.86
N ALA A 97 -2.97 -25.14 17.39
CA ALA A 97 -4.43 -25.16 17.37
C ALA A 97 -5.03 -24.03 18.23
N GLU A 98 -4.34 -23.59 19.28
CA GLU A 98 -4.79 -22.52 20.15
C GLU A 98 -4.74 -21.18 19.41
N THR A 99 -3.62 -20.88 18.73
CA THR A 99 -3.47 -19.71 17.88
C THR A 99 -4.49 -19.68 16.75
N SER A 100 -4.70 -20.81 16.06
CA SER A 100 -5.71 -20.92 15.01
C SER A 100 -7.12 -20.60 15.53
N LEU A 101 -7.52 -21.17 16.67
CA LEU A 101 -8.82 -20.90 17.28
C LEU A 101 -8.96 -19.44 17.71
N LYS A 102 -7.90 -18.84 18.27
CA LYS A 102 -7.85 -17.44 18.64
C LYS A 102 -8.02 -16.52 17.44
N ASP A 103 -7.32 -16.80 16.33
CA ASP A 103 -7.43 -16.05 15.09
C ASP A 103 -8.84 -16.13 14.49
N ILE A 104 -9.44 -17.33 14.45
CA ILE A 104 -10.84 -17.52 14.01
C ILE A 104 -11.82 -16.74 14.90
N SER A 105 -11.65 -16.79 16.23
CA SER A 105 -12.55 -16.11 17.17
C SER A 105 -12.53 -14.59 17.01
N ARG A 106 -11.44 -14.04 16.48
CA ARG A 106 -11.22 -12.59 16.29
C ARG A 106 -11.43 -12.11 14.86
N ILE A 107 -11.89 -12.97 13.96
CA ILE A 107 -11.96 -12.70 12.51
C ILE A 107 -12.74 -11.42 12.12
N PHE A 108 -13.73 -11.02 12.95
CA PHE A 108 -14.47 -9.77 12.77
C PHE A 108 -13.81 -8.55 13.43
N LEU A 109 -12.75 -8.76 14.21
CA LEU A 109 -12.09 -7.70 14.98
C LEU A 109 -10.71 -7.36 14.40
N ASN A 110 -9.98 -8.37 13.93
CA ASN A 110 -8.63 -8.18 13.42
C ASN A 110 -8.25 -9.29 12.40
N PHE A 111 -7.18 -9.06 11.64
CA PHE A 111 -6.61 -10.06 10.73
C PHE A 111 -5.83 -11.14 11.50
N PRO A 112 -5.71 -12.37 10.94
CA PRO A 112 -4.95 -13.46 11.54
C PRO A 112 -3.47 -13.14 11.72
N SER A 113 -2.83 -13.79 12.68
CA SER A 113 -1.42 -13.60 13.02
C SER A 113 -0.46 -13.79 11.83
N GLN A 114 -0.77 -14.74 10.93
CA GLN A 114 0.02 -15.03 9.72
C GLN A 114 -0.36 -14.18 8.49
N ALA A 115 -1.27 -13.22 8.64
CA ALA A 115 -1.81 -12.43 7.54
C ALA A 115 -1.63 -10.94 7.75
N GLY A 116 -0.48 -10.52 8.24
CA GLY A 116 -0.17 -9.10 8.50
C GLY A 116 -0.44 -8.20 7.29
N HIS A 117 -0.22 -8.67 6.06
CA HIS A 117 -0.51 -7.92 4.83
C HIS A 117 -1.99 -7.48 4.67
N LEU A 118 -2.92 -8.15 5.34
CA LEU A 118 -4.35 -7.80 5.29
C LEU A 118 -4.68 -6.48 6.02
N TRP A 119 -3.72 -5.90 6.76
CA TRP A 119 -3.88 -4.60 7.41
C TRP A 119 -4.40 -3.51 6.46
N PHE A 120 -3.97 -3.55 5.19
CA PHE A 120 -4.34 -2.55 4.19
C PHE A 120 -5.83 -2.56 3.85
N MET A 121 -6.53 -3.67 4.07
CA MET A 121 -7.98 -3.73 3.85
C MET A 121 -8.77 -2.77 4.74
N TYR A 122 -8.28 -2.50 5.96
CA TYR A 122 -8.95 -1.59 6.91
C TYR A 122 -8.93 -0.13 6.44
N PRO A 123 -7.77 0.47 6.07
CA PRO A 123 -7.75 1.80 5.45
C PRO A 123 -8.56 1.87 4.14
N LEU A 124 -8.55 0.82 3.32
CA LEU A 124 -9.32 0.78 2.08
C LEU A 124 -10.84 0.77 2.35
N ILE A 125 -11.30 -0.03 3.32
CA ILE A 125 -12.70 -0.05 3.75
C ILE A 125 -13.08 1.32 4.35
N SER A 126 -12.23 1.89 5.20
CA SER A 126 -12.43 3.23 5.77
C SER A 126 -12.58 4.29 4.67
N LEU A 127 -11.73 4.24 3.64
CA LEU A 127 -11.84 5.13 2.48
C LEU A 127 -13.22 4.99 1.79
N TYR A 128 -13.67 3.75 1.56
CA TYR A 128 -14.97 3.51 0.93
C TYR A 128 -16.14 3.98 1.78
N LEU A 129 -16.05 3.86 3.10
CA LEU A 129 -17.05 4.43 4.01
C LEU A 129 -17.06 5.95 3.95
N PHE A 130 -15.92 6.59 3.72
CA PHE A 130 -15.79 8.04 3.70
C PHE A 130 -16.15 8.68 2.35
N ILE A 131 -16.02 7.98 1.23
CA ILE A 131 -16.32 8.52 -0.11
C ILE A 131 -17.71 9.14 -0.19
N PRO A 132 -18.83 8.53 0.27
CA PRO A 132 -20.13 9.17 0.25
C PRO A 132 -20.23 10.43 1.10
N VAL A 133 -19.48 10.49 2.20
CA VAL A 133 -19.46 11.64 3.12
C VAL A 133 -18.77 12.84 2.47
N ILE A 134 -17.65 12.63 1.78
CA ILE A 134 -16.87 13.72 1.17
C ILE A 134 -17.41 14.12 -0.22
N SER A 135 -18.12 13.25 -0.91
CA SER A 135 -18.61 13.48 -2.28
C SER A 135 -19.41 14.78 -2.46
N PRO A 136 -20.32 15.19 -1.53
CA PRO A 136 -21.02 16.46 -1.65
C PRO A 136 -20.10 17.68 -1.62
N TRP A 137 -19.01 17.62 -0.87
CA TRP A 137 -18.01 18.69 -0.84
C TRP A 137 -17.19 18.69 -2.14
N LEU A 138 -16.67 17.56 -2.59
CA LEU A 138 -15.91 17.45 -3.83
C LEU A 138 -16.70 17.96 -5.05
N ASN A 139 -18.01 17.69 -5.11
CA ASN A 139 -18.87 18.17 -6.20
C ASN A 139 -19.03 19.69 -6.25
N LYS A 140 -18.74 20.40 -5.14
CA LYS A 140 -18.92 21.85 -5.02
C LYS A 140 -17.60 22.59 -4.81
N ALA A 141 -16.56 21.91 -4.40
CA ALA A 141 -15.27 22.49 -4.03
C ALA A 141 -14.61 23.18 -5.23
N THR A 142 -14.13 24.38 -4.98
CA THR A 142 -13.35 25.13 -5.96
C THR A 142 -11.89 24.67 -5.97
N ALA A 143 -11.20 24.91 -7.07
CA ALA A 143 -9.75 24.63 -7.15
C ALA A 143 -8.92 25.32 -6.05
N LYS A 144 -9.41 26.44 -5.48
CA LYS A 144 -8.74 27.15 -4.37
C LYS A 144 -8.90 26.39 -3.05
N GLU A 145 -10.10 25.90 -2.78
CA GLU A 145 -10.41 25.15 -1.55
C GLU A 145 -9.65 23.80 -1.54
N GLU A 146 -9.65 23.09 -2.66
CA GLU A 146 -8.87 21.85 -2.73
C GLU A 146 -7.37 22.08 -2.63
N ARG A 147 -6.82 23.13 -3.24
CA ARG A 147 -5.40 23.49 -3.07
C ARG A 147 -5.06 23.86 -1.64
N PHE A 148 -5.95 24.55 -0.93
CA PHE A 148 -5.76 24.85 0.49
C PHE A 148 -5.72 23.55 1.31
N PHE A 149 -6.68 22.63 1.09
CA PHE A 149 -6.68 21.32 1.74
C PHE A 149 -5.39 20.54 1.44
N ILE A 150 -4.98 20.47 0.17
CA ILE A 150 -3.77 19.77 -0.25
C ILE A 150 -2.52 20.42 0.37
N GLY A 151 -2.47 21.73 0.48
CA GLY A 151 -1.37 22.44 1.17
C GLY A 151 -1.23 22.02 2.62
N LEU A 152 -2.34 21.97 3.37
CA LEU A 152 -2.35 21.49 4.75
C LEU A 152 -2.02 20.00 4.86
N PHE A 153 -2.51 19.18 3.92
CA PHE A 153 -2.11 17.78 3.82
C PHE A 153 -0.61 17.63 3.62
N LEU A 154 -0.02 18.33 2.66
CA LEU A 154 1.43 18.28 2.43
C LEU A 154 2.22 18.72 3.65
N LEU A 155 1.76 19.76 4.36
CA LEU A 155 2.37 20.19 5.61
C LEU A 155 2.27 19.10 6.69
N SER A 156 1.12 18.43 6.81
CA SER A 156 0.95 17.32 7.76
C SER A 156 1.93 16.16 7.48
N THR A 157 2.26 15.90 6.21
CA THR A 157 3.20 14.84 5.83
C THR A 157 4.67 15.18 6.17
N CYS A 158 4.97 16.45 6.49
CA CYS A 158 6.27 16.88 6.99
C CYS A 158 6.40 16.74 8.51
N MET A 159 5.28 16.54 9.25
CA MET A 159 5.29 16.52 10.72
C MET A 159 6.26 15.50 11.33
N PRO A 160 6.38 14.24 10.84
CA PRO A 160 7.34 13.30 11.39
C PRO A 160 8.79 13.81 11.36
N TYR A 161 9.16 14.50 10.28
CA TYR A 161 10.50 15.09 10.15
C TYR A 161 10.68 16.35 11.02
N LEU A 162 9.64 17.19 11.11
CA LEU A 162 9.66 18.37 11.97
C LEU A 162 9.79 17.96 13.44
N ASN A 163 9.06 16.95 13.88
CA ASN A 163 9.16 16.42 15.25
C ASN A 163 10.57 15.88 15.53
N ARG A 164 11.20 15.22 14.57
CA ARG A 164 12.55 14.71 14.72
C ARG A 164 13.61 15.84 14.84
N CYS A 165 13.41 16.96 14.11
CA CYS A 165 14.34 18.08 14.10
C CYS A 165 14.16 19.01 15.30
N PHE A 166 12.93 19.26 15.73
CA PHE A 166 12.56 20.32 16.68
C PHE A 166 11.92 19.80 17.97
N GLY A 167 11.68 18.48 18.09
CA GLY A 167 10.93 17.91 19.19
C GLY A 167 9.41 18.17 19.07
N GLU A 168 8.73 18.28 20.20
CA GLU A 168 7.28 18.52 20.23
C GLU A 168 6.93 19.93 19.69
N VAL A 169 6.12 19.95 18.62
CA VAL A 169 5.65 21.20 18.01
C VAL A 169 4.12 21.22 17.95
N TRP A 170 3.54 22.42 17.98
CA TRP A 170 2.10 22.69 17.77
C TRP A 170 1.14 21.81 18.59
N GLY A 171 1.46 21.59 19.87
CA GLY A 171 0.61 20.89 20.81
C GLY A 171 0.55 19.38 20.61
N GLN A 172 1.67 18.78 20.29
CA GLN A 172 1.79 17.32 20.21
C GLN A 172 1.31 16.65 21.50
N CYS A 173 0.59 15.54 21.37
CA CYS A 173 0.18 14.69 22.46
C CYS A 173 0.14 13.23 22.02
N PHE A 174 0.15 12.29 22.96
CA PHE A 174 0.26 10.85 22.72
C PHE A 174 -0.83 10.24 21.82
N TRP A 175 -1.97 10.93 21.65
CA TRP A 175 -3.09 10.48 20.82
C TRP A 175 -3.18 11.21 19.48
N ASN A 176 -2.31 12.19 19.20
CA ASN A 176 -2.38 13.01 17.99
C ASN A 176 -0.98 13.31 17.43
N GLU A 177 -0.53 12.48 16.51
CA GLU A 177 0.78 12.61 15.84
C GLU A 177 0.85 13.79 14.84
N TYR A 178 -0.31 14.27 14.36
CA TYR A 178 -0.40 15.34 13.35
C TYR A 178 -0.80 16.69 13.95
N HIS A 179 -0.90 16.81 15.25
CA HIS A 179 -1.13 18.02 16.01
C HIS A 179 -2.37 18.79 15.51
N ILE A 180 -2.23 20.09 15.21
CA ILE A 180 -3.33 20.90 14.67
C ILE A 180 -3.77 20.47 13.26
N LEU A 181 -2.99 19.67 12.56
CA LEU A 181 -3.26 19.20 11.19
C LEU A 181 -3.97 17.83 11.14
N TRP A 182 -4.42 17.30 12.27
CA TRP A 182 -5.04 15.98 12.36
C TRP A 182 -6.09 15.69 11.28
N TYR A 183 -7.02 16.61 11.04
CA TYR A 183 -8.09 16.44 10.06
C TYR A 183 -7.64 16.55 8.60
N PHE A 184 -6.42 16.98 8.33
CA PHE A 184 -5.83 17.09 7.00
C PHE A 184 -4.80 16.00 6.72
N SER A 185 -4.61 15.06 7.64
CA SER A 185 -3.62 14.01 7.56
C SER A 185 -4.16 12.71 6.97
N GLY A 186 -3.27 11.75 6.75
CA GLY A 186 -3.61 10.40 6.36
C GLY A 186 -4.05 10.24 4.91
N TYR A 187 -4.72 9.14 4.62
CA TYR A 187 -5.08 8.76 3.25
C TYR A 187 -6.15 9.65 2.60
N LEU A 188 -6.86 10.46 3.38
CA LEU A 188 -7.82 11.43 2.86
C LEU A 188 -7.15 12.45 1.95
N GLY A 189 -5.92 12.84 2.25
CA GLY A 189 -5.15 13.76 1.43
C GLY A 189 -4.90 13.23 0.01
N TYR A 190 -4.62 11.94 -0.12
CA TYR A 190 -4.50 11.30 -1.43
C TYR A 190 -5.81 11.31 -2.23
N LEU A 191 -6.95 11.17 -1.56
CA LEU A 191 -8.25 11.24 -2.20
C LEU A 191 -8.51 12.63 -2.80
N VAL A 192 -8.29 13.68 -2.01
CA VAL A 192 -8.48 15.07 -2.49
C VAL A 192 -7.47 15.40 -3.59
N LEU A 193 -6.23 14.94 -3.46
CA LEU A 193 -5.19 15.10 -4.49
C LEU A 193 -5.58 14.41 -5.81
N ALA A 194 -6.13 13.20 -5.75
CA ALA A 194 -6.62 12.48 -6.93
C ALA A 194 -7.72 13.26 -7.63
N HIS A 195 -8.69 13.78 -6.88
CA HIS A 195 -9.78 14.59 -7.40
C HIS A 195 -9.26 15.89 -8.03
N TYR A 196 -8.38 16.60 -7.36
CA TYR A 196 -7.75 17.80 -7.90
C TYR A 196 -7.04 17.56 -9.23
N ILE A 197 -6.24 16.49 -9.32
CA ILE A 197 -5.54 16.11 -10.57
C ILE A 197 -6.53 15.80 -11.68
N HIS A 198 -7.67 15.19 -11.35
CA HIS A 198 -8.69 14.81 -12.34
C HIS A 198 -9.48 16.02 -12.85
N VAL A 199 -9.93 16.87 -11.95
CA VAL A 199 -10.93 17.90 -12.26
C VAL A 199 -10.32 19.28 -12.49
N HIS A 200 -9.33 19.66 -11.69
CA HIS A 200 -8.83 21.04 -11.65
C HIS A 200 -7.45 21.23 -12.28
N LEU A 201 -6.67 20.15 -12.52
CA LEU A 201 -5.32 20.29 -13.04
C LEU A 201 -5.32 20.54 -14.56
N THR A 202 -5.00 21.77 -14.95
CA THR A 202 -4.98 22.22 -16.35
C THR A 202 -3.68 22.02 -17.09
N TRP A 203 -2.68 21.35 -16.45
CA TRP A 203 -1.37 21.13 -17.07
C TRP A 203 -1.48 20.23 -18.32
N ASN A 204 -0.71 20.58 -19.37
CA ASN A 204 -0.61 19.74 -20.55
C ASN A 204 0.10 18.40 -20.22
N ARG A 205 -0.02 17.41 -21.10
CA ARG A 205 0.50 16.06 -20.91
C ARG A 205 2.02 16.05 -20.64
N SER A 206 2.80 16.80 -21.41
CA SER A 206 4.26 16.85 -21.25
C SER A 206 4.66 17.43 -19.90
N LYS A 207 3.99 18.49 -19.42
CA LYS A 207 4.23 19.06 -18.11
C LYS A 207 3.90 18.07 -16.99
N ARG A 208 2.79 17.34 -17.10
CA ARG A 208 2.44 16.28 -16.14
C ARG A 208 3.50 15.19 -16.09
N LEU A 209 4.02 14.76 -17.25
CA LEU A 209 5.07 13.75 -17.32
C LEU A 209 6.37 14.23 -16.67
N VAL A 210 6.86 15.41 -17.04
CA VAL A 210 8.13 15.95 -16.53
C VAL A 210 8.06 16.16 -15.02
N ILE A 211 7.01 16.85 -14.52
CA ILE A 211 6.84 17.10 -13.09
C ILE A 211 6.58 15.79 -12.34
N GLY A 212 5.80 14.87 -12.95
CA GLY A 212 5.54 13.55 -12.38
C GLY A 212 6.81 12.74 -12.19
N ILE A 213 7.66 12.64 -13.22
CA ILE A 213 8.94 11.92 -13.13
C ILE A 213 9.88 12.60 -12.14
N ALA A 214 10.00 13.93 -12.18
CA ALA A 214 10.86 14.66 -11.25
C ALA A 214 10.41 14.43 -9.78
N SER A 215 9.11 14.52 -9.50
CA SER A 215 8.55 14.27 -8.17
C SER A 215 8.76 12.80 -7.74
N MET A 216 8.55 11.84 -8.64
CA MET A 216 8.78 10.43 -8.41
C MET A 216 10.25 10.15 -8.04
N VAL A 217 11.20 10.70 -8.80
CA VAL A 217 12.64 10.50 -8.55
C VAL A 217 13.04 11.14 -7.22
N VAL A 218 12.63 12.37 -6.95
CA VAL A 218 12.93 13.04 -5.67
C VAL A 218 12.33 12.26 -4.50
N GLY A 219 11.07 11.84 -4.59
CA GLY A 219 10.42 11.04 -3.57
C GLY A 219 11.12 9.69 -3.33
N ALA A 220 11.51 8.99 -4.40
CA ALA A 220 12.25 7.73 -4.31
C ALA A 220 13.62 7.94 -3.63
N LEU A 221 14.40 8.94 -4.06
CA LEU A 221 15.71 9.22 -3.48
C LEU A 221 15.62 9.59 -1.98
N LEU A 222 14.63 10.41 -1.62
CA LEU A 222 14.40 10.77 -0.21
C LEU A 222 14.00 9.54 0.62
N THR A 223 13.16 8.66 0.10
CA THR A 223 12.74 7.43 0.80
C THR A 223 13.93 6.48 0.97
N ILE A 224 14.68 6.22 -0.10
CA ILE A 224 15.87 5.37 -0.08
C ILE A 224 16.90 5.91 0.91
N TYR A 225 17.22 7.21 0.83
CA TYR A 225 18.17 7.85 1.72
C TYR A 225 17.73 7.81 3.19
N SER A 226 16.47 8.16 3.46
CA SER A 226 15.90 8.16 4.81
C SER A 226 15.99 6.78 5.47
N PHE A 227 15.69 5.72 4.73
CA PHE A 227 15.86 4.36 5.21
C PHE A 227 17.33 3.98 5.38
N TYR A 228 18.14 4.22 4.35
CA TYR A 228 19.55 3.83 4.36
C TYR A 228 20.32 4.41 5.55
N VAL A 229 20.06 5.65 5.92
CA VAL A 229 20.73 6.30 7.06
C VAL A 229 20.29 5.68 8.40
N GLN A 230 19.08 5.18 8.50
CA GLN A 230 18.50 4.68 9.75
C GLN A 230 18.75 3.17 9.96
N ALA A 231 18.71 2.38 8.89
CA ALA A 231 18.83 0.93 8.93
C ALA A 231 20.32 0.51 8.98
N ILE A 232 20.92 0.49 10.13
CA ILE A 232 22.32 0.10 10.32
C ILE A 232 22.41 -1.41 10.54
N PRO A 233 23.19 -2.18 9.72
CA PRO A 233 23.36 -3.62 9.90
C PRO A 233 23.87 -3.99 11.29
N GLY A 234 23.29 -5.04 11.88
CA GLY A 234 23.68 -5.54 13.22
C GLY A 234 23.18 -4.69 14.40
N VAL A 235 22.51 -3.58 14.16
CA VAL A 235 21.87 -2.77 15.20
C VAL A 235 20.38 -3.05 15.21
N THR A 236 19.85 -3.46 16.35
CA THR A 236 18.40 -3.61 16.54
C THR A 236 17.79 -2.21 16.61
N LEU A 237 17.14 -1.79 15.52
CA LEU A 237 16.43 -0.52 15.48
C LEU A 237 14.98 -0.73 15.93
N VAL A 238 14.45 0.26 16.65
CA VAL A 238 13.02 0.29 16.96
C VAL A 238 12.28 0.61 15.66
N THR A 239 11.29 -0.21 15.31
CA THR A 239 10.48 -0.09 14.08
C THR A 239 10.02 1.34 13.77
N PRO A 240 9.53 2.17 14.74
CA PRO A 240 9.14 3.55 14.47
C PRO A 240 10.25 4.45 13.93
N GLU A 241 11.51 4.20 14.30
CA GLU A 241 12.65 5.02 13.80
C GLU A 241 12.96 4.74 12.33
N ILE A 242 12.83 3.48 11.92
CA ILE A 242 12.98 3.08 10.52
C ILE A 242 11.77 3.55 9.71
N GLU A 243 10.57 3.44 10.27
CA GLU A 243 9.32 3.72 9.60
C GLU A 243 9.10 5.20 9.24
N ILE A 244 9.82 6.16 9.86
CA ILE A 244 9.73 7.57 9.43
C ILE A 244 9.98 7.73 7.93
N GLY A 245 10.99 7.04 7.39
CA GLY A 245 11.26 7.06 5.95
C GLY A 245 10.28 6.24 5.11
N TRP A 246 9.57 5.32 5.75
CA TRP A 246 8.70 4.33 5.11
C TRP A 246 7.21 4.56 5.34
N ALA A 247 6.83 5.50 6.20
CA ALA A 247 5.43 5.78 6.44
C ALA A 247 4.72 6.31 5.19
N PHE A 248 3.54 5.78 4.89
CA PHE A 248 2.81 6.05 3.65
C PHE A 248 2.29 7.48 3.51
N CYS A 249 2.19 8.21 4.61
CA CYS A 249 1.70 9.59 4.65
C CYS A 249 2.82 10.58 5.04
N THR A 250 4.07 10.31 4.65
CA THR A 250 5.20 11.24 4.74
C THR A 250 5.47 11.90 3.40
N ILE A 251 6.11 13.07 3.42
CA ILE A 251 6.30 13.91 2.21
C ILE A 251 7.05 13.17 1.10
N ASN A 252 8.06 12.37 1.44
CA ASN A 252 8.81 11.56 0.47
C ASN A 252 7.91 10.54 -0.23
N CYS A 253 7.08 9.81 0.54
CA CYS A 253 6.15 8.82 -0.03
C CYS A 253 5.04 9.50 -0.83
N VAL A 254 4.54 10.65 -0.40
CA VAL A 254 3.55 11.44 -1.16
C VAL A 254 4.15 11.94 -2.47
N LEU A 255 5.38 12.45 -2.48
CA LEU A 255 6.06 12.88 -3.71
C LEU A 255 6.24 11.71 -4.69
N LEU A 256 6.69 10.56 -4.20
CA LEU A 256 6.86 9.34 -4.98
C LEU A 256 5.52 8.88 -5.59
N THR A 257 4.47 8.79 -4.77
CA THR A 257 3.14 8.32 -5.18
C THR A 257 2.44 9.28 -6.12
N ALA A 258 2.36 10.55 -5.76
CA ALA A 258 1.72 11.58 -6.56
C ALA A 258 2.47 11.80 -7.88
N GLY A 259 3.80 11.77 -7.84
CA GLY A 259 4.64 11.84 -9.04
C GLY A 259 4.38 10.69 -10.00
N THR A 260 4.34 9.46 -9.49
CA THR A 260 4.02 8.27 -10.27
C THR A 260 2.61 8.36 -10.86
N PHE A 261 1.60 8.69 -10.05
CA PHE A 261 0.22 8.85 -10.54
C PHE A 261 0.12 9.92 -11.63
N LEU A 262 0.74 11.08 -11.42
CA LEU A 262 0.76 12.17 -12.37
C LEU A 262 1.43 11.78 -13.70
N ALA A 263 2.56 11.07 -13.65
CA ALA A 263 3.25 10.56 -14.83
C ALA A 263 2.37 9.57 -15.61
N PHE A 264 1.65 8.68 -14.92
CA PHE A 264 0.72 7.75 -15.57
C PHE A 264 -0.47 8.45 -16.24
N THR A 265 -0.89 9.64 -15.81
CA THR A 265 -1.93 10.42 -16.50
C THR A 265 -1.53 10.89 -17.89
N TYR A 266 -0.20 10.83 -18.23
CA TYR A 266 0.31 11.10 -19.57
C TYR A 266 -0.22 10.08 -20.60
N ILE A 267 -0.35 8.80 -20.22
CA ILE A 267 -0.80 7.72 -21.12
C ILE A 267 -2.22 7.99 -21.63
N GLY A 268 -3.04 8.70 -20.84
CA GLY A 268 -4.38 9.14 -21.23
C GLY A 268 -5.33 7.97 -21.48
N ASN A 269 -6.31 8.17 -22.37
CA ASN A 269 -7.36 7.20 -22.69
C ASN A 269 -6.96 6.18 -23.78
N SER A 270 -5.68 5.85 -23.92
CA SER A 270 -5.28 4.79 -24.85
C SER A 270 -5.87 3.44 -24.42
N LYS A 271 -6.27 2.62 -25.39
CA LYS A 271 -6.79 1.27 -25.11
C LYS A 271 -5.69 0.47 -24.42
N SER A 272 -5.91 0.05 -23.18
CA SER A 272 -4.97 -0.82 -22.49
C SER A 272 -4.92 -2.21 -23.14
N PRO A 273 -3.74 -2.84 -23.20
CA PRO A 273 -3.60 -4.22 -23.64
C PRO A 273 -4.53 -5.16 -22.84
N ARG A 274 -5.05 -6.19 -23.52
CA ARG A 274 -5.95 -7.17 -22.88
C ARG A 274 -5.38 -7.76 -21.60
N LEU A 275 -4.08 -8.07 -21.62
CA LEU A 275 -3.39 -8.64 -20.46
C LEU A 275 -3.44 -7.68 -19.24
N ILE A 276 -3.13 -6.40 -19.42
CA ILE A 276 -3.17 -5.40 -18.33
C ILE A 276 -4.60 -5.25 -17.78
N THR A 277 -5.58 -5.24 -18.66
CA THR A 277 -6.99 -5.17 -18.23
C THR A 277 -7.40 -6.40 -17.43
N GLU A 278 -6.96 -7.57 -17.83
CA GLU A 278 -7.22 -8.83 -17.14
C GLU A 278 -6.53 -8.86 -15.77
N MET A 279 -5.23 -8.53 -15.73
CA MET A 279 -4.47 -8.43 -14.48
C MET A 279 -5.11 -7.44 -13.50
N SER A 280 -5.60 -6.31 -13.99
CA SER A 280 -6.32 -5.32 -13.18
C SER A 280 -7.61 -5.89 -12.57
N LYS A 281 -8.36 -6.71 -13.32
CA LYS A 281 -9.57 -7.37 -12.79
C LYS A 281 -9.25 -8.41 -11.72
N LEU A 282 -8.13 -9.11 -11.85
CA LEU A 282 -7.71 -10.18 -10.95
C LEU A 282 -6.87 -9.67 -9.77
N SER A 283 -6.47 -8.40 -9.78
CA SER A 283 -5.49 -7.83 -8.83
C SER A 283 -5.90 -7.97 -7.36
N TYR A 284 -7.19 -7.94 -7.06
CA TYR A 284 -7.68 -8.09 -5.70
C TYR A 284 -7.47 -9.53 -5.19
N GLY A 285 -7.83 -10.54 -5.97
CA GLY A 285 -7.55 -11.94 -5.63
C GLY A 285 -6.04 -12.22 -5.52
N MET A 286 -5.23 -11.66 -6.44
CA MET A 286 -3.77 -11.74 -6.37
C MET A 286 -3.24 -11.14 -5.06
N TYR A 287 -3.76 -9.98 -4.64
CA TYR A 287 -3.40 -9.36 -3.36
C TYR A 287 -3.74 -10.25 -2.17
N LEU A 288 -4.92 -10.87 -2.15
CA LEU A 288 -5.35 -11.69 -1.02
C LEU A 288 -4.48 -12.94 -0.83
N MET A 289 -3.98 -13.56 -1.92
CA MET A 289 -3.26 -14.85 -1.85
C MET A 289 -1.72 -14.75 -1.88
N HIS A 290 -1.14 -13.56 -2.09
CA HIS A 290 0.28 -13.46 -2.45
C HIS A 290 1.23 -14.00 -1.37
N ILE A 291 0.87 -13.94 -0.09
CA ILE A 291 1.74 -14.45 1.00
C ILE A 291 1.98 -15.96 0.89
N PHE A 292 1.03 -16.74 0.42
CA PHE A 292 1.24 -18.19 0.21
C PHE A 292 2.38 -18.45 -0.80
N TRP A 293 2.38 -17.71 -1.92
CA TRP A 293 3.43 -17.82 -2.92
C TRP A 293 4.73 -17.14 -2.50
N LEU A 294 4.63 -16.03 -1.79
CA LEU A 294 5.79 -15.31 -1.27
C LEU A 294 6.62 -16.19 -0.34
N GLY A 295 6.00 -16.85 0.64
CA GLY A 295 6.67 -17.76 1.57
C GLY A 295 7.40 -18.89 0.84
N LEU A 296 6.78 -19.50 -0.18
CA LEU A 296 7.41 -20.53 -1.01
C LEU A 296 8.68 -19.99 -1.70
N TRP A 297 8.58 -18.84 -2.37
CA TRP A 297 9.69 -18.31 -3.17
C TRP A 297 10.81 -17.71 -2.31
N VAL A 298 10.51 -17.24 -1.11
CA VAL A 298 11.53 -16.87 -0.12
C VAL A 298 12.35 -18.11 0.26
N THR A 299 11.70 -19.23 0.56
CA THR A 299 12.38 -20.49 0.87
C THR A 299 13.30 -20.89 -0.29
N VAL A 300 12.78 -20.94 -1.51
CA VAL A 300 13.57 -21.38 -2.68
C VAL A 300 14.74 -20.46 -2.97
N PHE A 301 14.51 -19.16 -3.07
CA PHE A 301 15.58 -18.25 -3.53
C PHE A 301 16.52 -17.78 -2.44
N LYS A 302 16.07 -17.63 -1.19
CA LYS A 302 16.91 -17.16 -0.09
C LYS A 302 17.55 -18.32 0.68
N HIS A 303 16.81 -19.39 0.95
CA HIS A 303 17.32 -20.50 1.78
C HIS A 303 17.96 -21.61 0.93
N ASP A 304 17.27 -22.12 -0.10
CA ASP A 304 17.78 -23.26 -0.87
C ASP A 304 18.87 -22.85 -1.87
N LEU A 305 18.65 -21.77 -2.63
CA LEU A 305 19.59 -21.27 -3.64
C LEU A 305 20.59 -20.24 -3.09
N ALA A 306 20.36 -19.71 -1.89
CA ALA A 306 21.19 -18.71 -1.22
C ALA A 306 21.57 -17.51 -2.13
N LEU A 307 20.62 -17.01 -2.92
CA LEU A 307 20.87 -15.90 -3.81
C LEU A 307 21.21 -14.62 -3.04
N PRO A 308 22.12 -13.78 -3.56
CA PRO A 308 22.37 -12.46 -2.98
C PRO A 308 21.10 -11.60 -3.05
N THR A 309 20.92 -10.71 -2.07
CA THR A 309 19.71 -9.88 -1.89
C THR A 309 19.33 -9.12 -3.13
N VAL A 310 20.29 -8.60 -3.89
CA VAL A 310 20.06 -7.90 -5.17
C VAL A 310 19.31 -8.75 -6.20
N ALA A 311 19.53 -10.05 -6.23
CA ALA A 311 18.84 -10.98 -7.14
C ALA A 311 17.65 -11.66 -6.49
N ALA A 312 17.74 -11.99 -5.20
CA ALA A 312 16.67 -12.68 -4.46
C ALA A 312 15.36 -11.87 -4.47
N ILE A 313 15.41 -10.58 -4.12
CA ILE A 313 14.20 -9.74 -4.05
C ILE A 313 13.43 -9.69 -5.38
N PRO A 314 14.02 -9.32 -6.53
CA PRO A 314 13.29 -9.31 -7.80
C PRO A 314 12.85 -10.71 -8.25
N CYS A 315 13.63 -11.77 -8.02
CA CYS A 315 13.23 -13.14 -8.34
C CYS A 315 12.00 -13.57 -7.53
N ILE A 316 11.99 -13.32 -6.22
CA ILE A 316 10.86 -13.59 -5.34
C ILE A 316 9.62 -12.82 -5.82
N ALA A 317 9.76 -11.51 -6.06
CA ALA A 317 8.66 -10.66 -6.46
C ALA A 317 8.03 -11.10 -7.80
N VAL A 318 8.86 -11.36 -8.82
CA VAL A 318 8.38 -11.77 -10.15
C VAL A 318 7.73 -13.16 -10.09
N SER A 319 8.36 -14.13 -9.42
CA SER A 319 7.82 -15.48 -9.29
C SER A 319 6.50 -15.50 -8.50
N THR A 320 6.42 -14.76 -7.40
CA THR A 320 5.18 -14.57 -6.65
C THR A 320 4.08 -13.96 -7.52
N PHE A 321 4.41 -12.93 -8.31
CA PHE A 321 3.45 -12.29 -9.21
C PHE A 321 2.90 -13.27 -10.25
N ILE A 322 3.77 -14.00 -10.91
CA ILE A 322 3.36 -14.97 -11.94
C ILE A 322 2.46 -16.02 -11.33
N CYS A 323 2.86 -16.60 -10.19
CA CYS A 323 2.06 -17.63 -9.51
C CYS A 323 0.71 -17.09 -9.02
N CYS A 324 0.67 -15.90 -8.45
CA CYS A 324 -0.59 -15.24 -8.07
C CYS A 324 -1.50 -15.01 -9.28
N TYR A 325 -0.96 -14.52 -10.40
CA TYR A 325 -1.73 -14.31 -11.62
C TYR A 325 -2.30 -15.62 -12.15
N VAL A 326 -1.46 -16.65 -12.30
CA VAL A 326 -1.89 -17.97 -12.81
C VAL A 326 -2.96 -18.59 -11.90
N THR A 327 -2.72 -18.61 -10.59
CA THR A 327 -3.66 -19.20 -9.62
C THR A 327 -4.99 -18.44 -9.62
N THR A 328 -4.96 -17.09 -9.57
CA THR A 328 -6.18 -16.30 -9.60
C THR A 328 -6.91 -16.46 -10.93
N LYS A 329 -6.18 -16.59 -12.04
CA LYS A 329 -6.77 -16.87 -13.35
C LYS A 329 -7.47 -18.22 -13.39
N ILE A 330 -6.86 -19.28 -12.87
CA ILE A 330 -7.48 -20.61 -12.77
C ILE A 330 -8.75 -20.53 -11.92
N ILE A 331 -8.68 -19.91 -10.73
CA ILE A 331 -9.85 -19.71 -9.87
C ILE A 331 -10.95 -18.93 -10.60
N SER A 332 -10.61 -17.94 -11.42
CA SER A 332 -11.58 -17.13 -12.16
C SER A 332 -12.40 -17.92 -13.17
N LEU A 333 -11.97 -19.11 -13.57
CA LEU A 333 -12.72 -20.00 -14.47
C LEU A 333 -13.81 -20.81 -13.74
N ILE A 334 -13.78 -20.84 -12.40
CA ILE A 334 -14.75 -21.57 -11.59
C ILE A 334 -16.04 -20.76 -11.46
N PRO A 335 -17.24 -21.33 -11.69
CA PRO A 335 -18.50 -20.64 -11.43
C PRO A 335 -18.59 -20.16 -9.97
N GLY A 336 -18.96 -18.89 -9.78
CA GLY A 336 -19.01 -18.30 -8.43
C GLY A 336 -17.69 -17.74 -7.90
N SER A 337 -16.60 -17.80 -8.66
CA SER A 337 -15.27 -17.31 -8.28
C SER A 337 -15.24 -15.86 -7.78
N LYS A 338 -16.17 -15.01 -8.19
CA LYS A 338 -16.32 -13.63 -7.70
C LYS A 338 -16.49 -13.53 -6.18
N TRP A 339 -16.93 -14.61 -5.52
CA TRP A 339 -17.04 -14.65 -4.06
C TRP A 339 -15.71 -15.01 -3.39
N ILE A 340 -14.75 -15.52 -4.16
CA ILE A 340 -13.42 -15.95 -3.67
C ILE A 340 -12.36 -14.92 -4.00
N ILE A 341 -12.43 -14.30 -5.18
CA ILE A 341 -11.37 -13.39 -5.68
C ILE A 341 -11.84 -11.97 -5.98
N GLY A 342 -13.15 -11.65 -5.86
CA GLY A 342 -13.71 -10.30 -5.98
C GLY A 342 -14.25 -9.90 -7.35
#